data_5244fc8e15b617651d0a242e1880f234
#
_entry.id   5244fc8e15b617651d0a242e1880f234
#
_cell.length_a   1.000
_cell.length_b   1.000
_cell.length_c   1.000
_cell.angle_alpha   90.00
_cell.angle_beta   90.00
_cell.angle_gamma   90.00
#
_symmetry.space_group_name_H-M   'P 1'
#
loop_
_entity.id
_entity.type
_entity.pdbx_description
1 polymer ?
#
loop_
_entity_poly.entity_id
_entity_poly.type
_entity_poly.pdbx_seq_one_letter_code
_entity_poly.pdbx_strand_id
1 'polypeptide(L)'
;HNQSRRQRQMCIRDRRVRESLRISCEDRISRMDDEFAAKFADPVERITGLLSERVKEEMPMTAAIRDDWPPCFESAVSELNQGVNVNHVGRVFLAAFSRSIGLQQEQACNFFSNAPDYDADTTSYQVGQIYEREYTPHGCSSLKTNARCPVQIGEDPLCDQEWLTHPLKYIRAKQRRRYGSSNAESDGDADDSNSDSANSS
;
A
#
# COMPACT_ATOMS: atom_id res chain seq x y z
N HIS A 1 17.77 -14.95 -20.68
CA HIS A 1 18.45 -15.76 -19.64
C HIS A 1 19.39 -14.96 -18.72
N ASN A 2 20.09 -13.92 -19.23
CA ASN A 2 21.08 -13.17 -18.44
C ASN A 2 20.45 -12.12 -17.49
N GLN A 3 19.34 -11.53 -17.86
CA GLN A 3 18.63 -10.51 -17.07
C GLN A 3 17.99 -11.09 -15.79
N SER A 4 17.39 -12.27 -15.88
CA SER A 4 16.81 -12.98 -14.74
C SER A 4 17.86 -13.42 -13.70
N ARG A 5 19.08 -13.78 -14.15
CA ARG A 5 20.21 -14.08 -13.24
C ARG A 5 20.69 -12.84 -12.49
N ARG A 6 20.84 -11.70 -13.18
CA ARG A 6 21.27 -10.42 -12.57
C ARG A 6 20.24 -9.93 -11.54
N GLN A 7 18.95 -10.04 -11.84
CA GLN A 7 17.88 -9.67 -10.91
C GLN A 7 17.87 -10.53 -9.65
N ARG A 8 18.01 -11.87 -9.80
CA ARG A 8 18.13 -12.77 -8.63
C ARG A 8 19.36 -12.47 -7.78
N GLN A 9 20.50 -12.16 -8.40
CA GLN A 9 21.69 -11.77 -7.67
C GLN A 9 21.52 -10.45 -6.91
N MET A 10 20.81 -9.47 -7.47
CA MET A 10 20.54 -8.19 -6.83
C MET A 10 19.64 -8.36 -5.59
N CYS A 11 18.54 -9.12 -5.69
CA CYS A 11 17.68 -9.43 -4.55
C CYS A 11 18.39 -10.19 -3.42
N ILE A 12 19.30 -11.11 -3.79
CA ILE A 12 20.11 -11.85 -2.80
C ILE A 12 21.10 -10.92 -2.10
N ARG A 13 21.74 -9.98 -2.83
CA ARG A 13 22.67 -9.00 -2.24
C ARG A 13 21.93 -8.06 -1.29
N ASP A 14 20.81 -7.48 -1.71
CA ASP A 14 20.00 -6.58 -0.89
C ASP A 14 19.51 -7.27 0.39
N ARG A 15 19.12 -8.53 0.27
CA ARG A 15 18.73 -9.35 1.41
C ARG A 15 19.88 -9.57 2.39
N ARG A 16 21.08 -9.89 1.89
CA ARG A 16 22.28 -10.08 2.73
C ARG A 16 22.69 -8.80 3.43
N VAL A 17 22.66 -7.67 2.72
CA VAL A 17 22.97 -6.37 3.32
C VAL A 17 21.97 -6.01 4.42
N ARG A 18 20.67 -6.18 4.16
CA ARG A 18 19.62 -5.92 5.14
C ARG A 18 19.77 -6.79 6.37
N GLU A 19 20.02 -8.09 6.20
CA GLU A 19 20.20 -9.03 7.29
C GLU A 19 21.46 -8.72 8.09
N SER A 20 22.55 -8.39 7.43
CA SER A 20 23.80 -7.95 8.09
C SER A 20 23.58 -6.67 8.91
N LEU A 21 22.84 -5.69 8.38
CA LEU A 21 22.50 -4.47 9.10
C LEU A 21 21.59 -4.77 10.31
N ARG A 22 20.59 -5.64 10.14
CA ARG A 22 19.71 -6.06 11.24
C ARG A 22 20.50 -6.68 12.38
N ILE A 23 21.35 -7.67 12.07
CA ILE A 23 22.21 -8.33 13.06
C ILE A 23 23.15 -7.33 13.74
N SER A 24 23.73 -6.40 12.98
CA SER A 24 24.62 -5.37 13.54
C SER A 24 23.87 -4.40 14.46
N CYS A 25 22.64 -4.05 14.14
CA CYS A 25 21.78 -3.21 15.00
C CYS A 25 21.39 -3.95 16.27
N GLU A 26 20.97 -5.20 16.17
CA GLU A 26 20.59 -6.04 17.31
C GLU A 26 21.78 -6.25 18.29
N ASP A 27 22.97 -6.53 17.74
CA ASP A 27 24.19 -6.66 18.53
C ASP A 27 24.57 -5.34 19.24
N ARG A 28 24.37 -4.19 18.60
CA ARG A 28 24.58 -2.89 19.24
C ARG A 28 23.54 -2.63 20.34
N ILE A 29 22.29 -2.92 20.09
CA ILE A 29 21.20 -2.75 21.07
C ILE A 29 21.43 -3.66 22.27
N SER A 30 21.84 -4.91 22.06
CA SER A 30 22.10 -5.87 23.15
C SER A 30 23.29 -5.49 24.06
N ARG A 31 24.18 -4.62 23.55
CA ARG A 31 25.33 -4.07 24.32
C ARG A 31 25.02 -2.73 24.98
N MET A 32 23.83 -2.18 24.74
CA MET A 32 23.44 -0.92 25.40
C MET A 32 23.18 -1.16 26.87
N ASP A 33 23.68 -0.26 27.70
CA ASP A 33 23.42 -0.23 29.13
C ASP A 33 21.92 0.01 29.40
N ASP A 34 21.35 -0.77 30.29
CA ASP A 34 19.93 -0.65 30.68
C ASP A 34 19.61 0.76 31.20
N GLU A 35 20.58 1.42 31.90
CA GLU A 35 20.41 2.81 32.32
C GLU A 35 20.31 3.78 31.16
N PHE A 36 21.03 3.54 30.06
CA PHE A 36 20.93 4.33 28.84
C PHE A 36 19.61 4.09 28.16
N ALA A 37 19.18 2.83 28.03
CA ALA A 37 17.88 2.46 27.43
C ALA A 37 16.70 3.06 28.20
N ALA A 38 16.77 3.08 29.56
CA ALA A 38 15.72 3.67 30.40
C ALA A 38 15.50 5.17 30.14
N LYS A 39 16.54 5.92 29.76
CA LYS A 39 16.42 7.35 29.42
C LYS A 39 15.55 7.64 28.22
N PHE A 40 15.36 6.65 27.34
CA PHE A 40 14.52 6.76 26.15
C PHE A 40 13.15 6.09 26.29
N ALA A 41 12.87 5.42 27.42
CA ALA A 41 11.60 4.73 27.62
C ALA A 41 10.40 5.67 27.48
N ASP A 42 10.38 6.80 28.19
CA ASP A 42 9.29 7.77 28.14
C ASP A 42 9.09 8.41 26.75
N PRO A 43 10.16 8.90 26.07
CA PRO A 43 10.01 9.40 24.69
C PRO A 43 9.51 8.35 23.73
N VAL A 44 9.99 7.11 23.83
CA VAL A 44 9.54 6.00 22.95
C VAL A 44 8.07 5.66 23.22
N GLU A 45 7.66 5.56 24.48
CA GLU A 45 6.27 5.30 24.85
C GLU A 45 5.33 6.40 24.33
N ARG A 46 5.71 7.67 24.47
CA ARG A 46 4.94 8.81 23.93
C ARG A 46 4.82 8.75 22.43
N ILE A 47 5.91 8.48 21.70
CA ILE A 47 5.90 8.37 20.24
C ILE A 47 5.04 7.18 19.82
N THR A 48 5.18 6.04 20.47
CA THR A 48 4.41 4.83 20.20
C THR A 48 2.92 5.07 20.47
N GLY A 49 2.59 5.77 21.56
CA GLY A 49 1.21 6.19 21.88
C GLY A 49 0.62 7.06 20.78
N LEU A 50 1.31 8.13 20.39
CA LEU A 50 0.87 9.02 19.29
C LEU A 50 0.74 8.30 17.95
N LEU A 51 1.65 7.37 17.65
CA LEU A 51 1.56 6.57 16.43
C LEU A 51 0.38 5.59 16.48
N SER A 52 0.13 4.97 17.64
CA SER A 52 -1.00 4.04 17.82
C SER A 52 -2.35 4.74 17.73
N GLU A 53 -2.49 5.95 18.28
CA GLU A 53 -3.68 6.78 18.13
C GLU A 53 -3.91 7.14 16.66
N ARG A 54 -2.86 7.57 15.95
CA ARG A 54 -2.94 7.92 14.54
C ARG A 54 -3.27 6.72 13.65
N VAL A 55 -2.79 5.52 14.00
CA VAL A 55 -3.15 4.27 13.30
C VAL A 55 -4.59 3.86 13.57
N LYS A 56 -5.12 4.11 14.78
CA LYS A 56 -6.54 3.86 15.11
C LYS A 56 -7.50 4.79 14.37
N GLU A 57 -7.09 6.02 14.09
CA GLU A 57 -7.87 6.96 13.26
C GLU A 57 -7.80 6.61 11.75
N GLU A 58 -6.82 5.82 11.33
CA GLU A 58 -6.79 5.30 9.97
C GLU A 58 -7.80 4.16 9.86
N MET A 59 -8.91 4.44 9.17
CA MET A 59 -9.91 3.41 8.82
C MET A 59 -9.19 2.17 8.29
N PRO A 60 -9.56 0.95 8.77
CA PRO A 60 -9.01 -0.27 8.21
C PRO A 60 -9.27 -0.26 6.70
N MET A 61 -8.22 -0.47 5.91
CA MET A 61 -8.37 -0.63 4.46
C MET A 61 -9.19 -1.90 4.25
N THR A 62 -10.50 -1.75 4.11
CA THR A 62 -11.35 -2.80 3.57
C THR A 62 -10.85 -3.11 2.17
N ALA A 63 -10.86 -4.39 1.80
CA ALA A 63 -10.38 -4.86 0.50
C ALA A 63 -10.82 -3.88 -0.59
N ALA A 64 -9.85 -3.18 -1.20
CA ALA A 64 -10.13 -2.12 -2.13
C ALA A 64 -10.86 -2.71 -3.34
N ILE A 65 -12.07 -2.24 -3.61
CA ILE A 65 -12.76 -2.60 -4.85
C ILE A 65 -11.97 -2.03 -6.03
N ARG A 66 -12.09 -2.67 -7.18
CA ARG A 66 -11.32 -2.33 -8.38
C ARG A 66 -11.40 -0.84 -8.75
N ASP A 67 -12.55 -0.22 -8.56
CA ASP A 67 -12.76 1.21 -8.84
C ASP A 67 -11.90 2.16 -7.98
N ASP A 68 -11.37 1.67 -6.87
CA ASP A 68 -10.48 2.42 -5.99
C ASP A 68 -9.00 2.25 -6.33
N TRP A 69 -8.68 1.38 -7.27
CA TRP A 69 -7.29 1.08 -7.60
C TRP A 69 -6.59 2.31 -8.19
N PRO A 70 -5.36 2.58 -7.78
CA PRO A 70 -4.58 3.65 -8.38
C PRO A 70 -4.15 3.27 -9.80
N PRO A 71 -4.02 4.25 -10.72
CA PRO A 71 -3.66 4.00 -12.12
C PRO A 71 -2.39 3.16 -12.30
N CYS A 72 -1.39 3.34 -11.42
CA CYS A 72 -0.13 2.57 -11.48
C CYS A 72 -0.32 1.08 -11.17
N PHE A 73 -1.27 0.71 -10.31
CA PHE A 73 -1.59 -0.68 -10.03
C PHE A 73 -2.44 -1.29 -11.15
N GLU A 74 -3.43 -0.56 -11.62
CA GLU A 74 -4.30 -0.99 -12.71
C GLU A 74 -3.50 -1.19 -14.02
N SER A 75 -2.57 -0.28 -14.34
CA SER A 75 -1.67 -0.42 -15.48
C SER A 75 -0.81 -1.68 -15.38
N ALA A 76 -0.21 -1.95 -14.22
CA ALA A 76 0.61 -3.14 -14.02
C ALA A 76 -0.19 -4.44 -14.19
N VAL A 77 -1.42 -4.49 -13.66
CA VAL A 77 -2.34 -5.62 -13.84
C VAL A 77 -2.73 -5.77 -15.32
N SER A 78 -3.07 -4.67 -15.98
CA SER A 78 -3.46 -4.68 -17.40
C SER A 78 -2.32 -5.14 -18.29
N GLU A 79 -1.09 -4.66 -18.08
CA GLU A 79 0.09 -5.08 -18.83
C GLU A 79 0.34 -6.59 -18.71
N LEU A 80 0.26 -7.15 -17.50
CA LEU A 80 0.39 -8.60 -17.30
C LEU A 80 -0.72 -9.40 -17.96
N ASN A 81 -1.97 -8.93 -17.86
CA ASN A 81 -3.12 -9.60 -18.52
C ASN A 81 -2.97 -9.63 -20.05
N GLN A 82 -2.30 -8.64 -20.63
CA GLN A 82 -1.98 -8.58 -22.05
C GLN A 82 -0.72 -9.36 -22.43
N GLY A 83 -0.08 -10.05 -21.49
CA GLY A 83 1.17 -10.78 -21.72
C GLY A 83 2.38 -9.86 -21.90
N VAL A 84 2.30 -8.60 -21.47
CA VAL A 84 3.43 -7.66 -21.49
C VAL A 84 4.38 -7.97 -20.33
N ASN A 85 5.68 -7.93 -20.61
CA ASN A 85 6.69 -8.18 -19.58
C ASN A 85 6.85 -6.96 -18.66
N VAL A 86 6.32 -7.05 -17.46
CA VAL A 86 6.48 -6.05 -16.42
C VAL A 86 7.84 -6.20 -15.74
N ASN A 87 8.57 -5.10 -15.56
CA ASN A 87 9.89 -5.11 -14.93
C ASN A 87 9.82 -5.54 -13.45
N HIS A 88 10.99 -5.88 -12.87
CA HIS A 88 11.07 -6.39 -11.50
C HIS A 88 10.41 -5.46 -10.46
N VAL A 89 10.63 -4.15 -10.57
CA VAL A 89 10.04 -3.16 -9.65
C VAL A 89 8.52 -3.18 -9.72
N GLY A 90 7.95 -3.27 -10.93
CA GLY A 90 6.50 -3.39 -11.13
C GLY A 90 5.93 -4.69 -10.56
N ARG A 91 6.64 -5.81 -10.70
CA ARG A 91 6.21 -7.10 -10.12
C ARG A 91 6.24 -7.10 -8.60
N VAL A 92 7.32 -6.58 -7.99
CA VAL A 92 7.40 -6.42 -6.52
C VAL A 92 6.35 -5.45 -6.01
N PHE A 93 6.16 -4.32 -6.71
CA PHE A 93 5.11 -3.36 -6.38
C PHE A 93 3.74 -4.01 -6.41
N LEU A 94 3.41 -4.75 -7.47
CA LEU A 94 2.11 -5.40 -7.62
C LEU A 94 1.83 -6.38 -6.48
N ALA A 95 2.77 -7.27 -6.15
CA ALA A 95 2.60 -8.23 -5.06
C ALA A 95 2.51 -7.56 -3.69
N ALA A 96 3.40 -6.59 -3.38
CA ALA A 96 3.38 -5.87 -2.11
C ALA A 96 2.14 -4.98 -1.94
N PHE A 97 1.68 -4.37 -3.04
CA PHE A 97 0.48 -3.56 -3.02
C PHE A 97 -0.79 -4.41 -2.85
N SER A 98 -0.88 -5.55 -3.55
CA SER A 98 -1.98 -6.53 -3.38
C SER A 98 -2.14 -6.95 -1.92
N ARG A 99 -1.03 -7.28 -1.25
CA ARG A 99 -1.04 -7.58 0.18
C ARG A 99 -1.56 -6.40 1.00
N SER A 100 -1.05 -5.19 0.73
CA SER A 100 -1.40 -3.98 1.51
C SER A 100 -2.88 -3.58 1.38
N ILE A 101 -3.54 -3.98 0.31
CA ILE A 101 -4.98 -3.77 0.10
C ILE A 101 -5.84 -4.96 0.51
N GLY A 102 -5.25 -5.96 1.17
CA GLY A 102 -5.96 -7.10 1.74
C GLY A 102 -6.30 -8.23 0.77
N LEU A 103 -5.70 -8.25 -0.43
CA LEU A 103 -5.83 -9.39 -1.34
C LEU A 103 -5.07 -10.61 -0.80
N GLN A 104 -5.65 -11.79 -0.99
CA GLN A 104 -4.99 -13.05 -0.62
C GLN A 104 -3.81 -13.34 -1.57
N GLN A 105 -2.84 -14.13 -1.10
CA GLN A 105 -1.65 -14.49 -1.88
C GLN A 105 -2.00 -15.10 -3.23
N GLU A 106 -2.98 -15.99 -3.26
CA GLU A 106 -3.44 -16.66 -4.49
C GLU A 106 -4.00 -15.66 -5.50
N GLN A 107 -4.74 -14.66 -5.03
CA GLN A 107 -5.27 -13.59 -5.88
C GLN A 107 -4.14 -12.75 -6.49
N ALA A 108 -3.10 -12.46 -5.70
CA ALA A 108 -1.91 -11.76 -6.19
C ALA A 108 -1.12 -12.61 -7.20
N CYS A 109 -1.00 -13.93 -6.98
CA CYS A 109 -0.35 -14.86 -7.92
C CYS A 109 -1.10 -14.90 -9.27
N ASN A 110 -2.43 -14.84 -9.24
CA ASN A 110 -3.24 -14.88 -10.46
C ASN A 110 -2.98 -13.71 -11.42
N PHE A 111 -2.55 -12.54 -10.93
CA PHE A 111 -2.17 -11.43 -11.80
C PHE A 111 -0.97 -11.76 -12.70
N PHE A 112 -0.14 -12.72 -12.31
CA PHE A 112 1.06 -13.10 -13.06
C PHE A 112 0.81 -14.23 -14.06
N SER A 113 -0.38 -14.84 -14.06
CA SER A 113 -0.67 -16.05 -14.86
C SER A 113 -0.43 -15.88 -16.38
N ASN A 114 -0.59 -14.67 -16.90
CA ASN A 114 -0.38 -14.35 -18.31
C ASN A 114 1.01 -13.74 -18.60
N ALA A 115 1.90 -13.66 -17.61
CA ALA A 115 3.25 -13.14 -17.84
C ALA A 115 4.02 -14.06 -18.81
N PRO A 116 4.83 -13.49 -19.73
CA PRO A 116 5.53 -14.28 -20.74
C PRO A 116 6.51 -15.33 -20.17
N ASP A 117 6.97 -15.11 -18.94
CA ASP A 117 7.90 -15.96 -18.20
C ASP A 117 7.24 -16.59 -16.96
N TYR A 118 5.91 -16.77 -17.02
CA TYR A 118 5.15 -17.35 -15.91
C TYR A 118 5.61 -18.77 -15.59
N ASP A 119 5.88 -18.97 -14.32
CA ASP A 119 6.12 -20.28 -13.71
C ASP A 119 5.40 -20.30 -12.35
N ALA A 120 4.49 -21.24 -12.16
CA ALA A 120 3.60 -21.24 -11.00
C ALA A 120 4.36 -21.38 -9.67
N ASP A 121 5.35 -22.28 -9.61
CA ASP A 121 6.13 -22.54 -8.40
C ASP A 121 7.00 -21.35 -8.05
N THR A 122 7.69 -20.77 -9.04
CA THR A 122 8.52 -19.59 -8.87
C THR A 122 7.67 -18.37 -8.46
N THR A 123 6.50 -18.17 -9.07
CA THR A 123 5.60 -17.08 -8.76
C THR A 123 5.06 -17.21 -7.34
N SER A 124 4.53 -18.37 -6.98
CA SER A 124 4.03 -18.65 -5.63
C SER A 124 5.09 -18.42 -4.56
N TYR A 125 6.32 -18.89 -4.80
CA TYR A 125 7.44 -18.67 -3.89
C TYR A 125 7.79 -17.19 -3.74
N GLN A 126 7.90 -16.45 -4.86
CA GLN A 126 8.29 -15.03 -4.82
C GLN A 126 7.21 -14.15 -4.20
N VAL A 127 5.95 -14.35 -4.54
CA VAL A 127 4.81 -13.64 -3.95
C VAL A 127 4.70 -14.00 -2.46
N GLY A 128 4.82 -15.29 -2.12
CA GLY A 128 4.82 -15.76 -0.73
C GLY A 128 5.88 -15.07 0.13
N GLN A 129 7.11 -14.92 -0.38
CA GLN A 129 8.18 -14.19 0.32
C GLN A 129 7.85 -12.71 0.55
N ILE A 130 7.13 -12.06 -0.37
CA ILE A 130 6.68 -10.67 -0.21
C ILE A 130 5.59 -10.57 0.85
N TYR A 131 4.66 -11.52 0.87
CA TYR A 131 3.58 -11.59 1.85
C TYR A 131 4.10 -11.91 3.26
N GLU A 132 4.91 -12.94 3.40
CA GLU A 132 5.50 -13.39 4.67
C GLU A 132 6.37 -12.30 5.33
N ARG A 133 7.15 -11.58 4.51
CA ARG A 133 8.07 -10.54 5.00
C ARG A 133 7.47 -9.15 5.04
N GLU A 134 6.20 -9.04 4.77
CA GLU A 134 5.47 -7.79 4.87
C GLU A 134 6.09 -6.63 4.07
N TYR A 135 6.47 -6.89 2.81
CA TYR A 135 7.09 -5.86 1.98
C TYR A 135 6.15 -4.66 1.82
N THR A 136 6.72 -3.47 2.03
CA THR A 136 6.04 -2.21 1.77
C THR A 136 6.03 -1.91 0.26
N PRO A 137 4.89 -1.57 -0.34
CA PRO A 137 4.84 -1.20 -1.74
C PRO A 137 5.59 0.10 -2.03
N HIS A 138 6.04 0.25 -3.26
CA HIS A 138 6.81 1.41 -3.70
C HIS A 138 5.94 2.67 -3.71
N GLY A 139 6.51 3.79 -3.25
CA GLY A 139 5.88 5.11 -3.34
C GLY A 139 5.91 5.70 -4.75
N CYS A 140 5.14 6.78 -4.98
CA CYS A 140 4.98 7.42 -6.29
C CYS A 140 6.32 7.84 -6.91
N SER A 141 7.26 8.40 -6.13
CA SER A 141 8.58 8.79 -6.63
C SER A 141 9.34 7.61 -7.22
N SER A 142 9.39 6.47 -6.50
CA SER A 142 10.05 5.25 -6.96
C SER A 142 9.39 4.68 -8.22
N LEU A 143 8.06 4.70 -8.29
CA LEU A 143 7.32 4.22 -9.47
C LEU A 143 7.57 5.11 -10.70
N LYS A 144 7.62 6.44 -10.54
CA LYS A 144 7.98 7.39 -11.60
C LYS A 144 9.40 7.13 -12.12
N THR A 145 10.38 7.01 -11.22
CA THR A 145 11.80 6.74 -11.58
C THR A 145 11.97 5.43 -12.34
N ASN A 146 11.16 4.42 -12.04
CA ASN A 146 11.23 3.09 -12.67
C ASN A 146 10.26 2.91 -13.85
N ALA A 147 9.70 4.00 -14.37
CA ALA A 147 8.72 4.01 -15.47
C ALA A 147 7.50 3.09 -15.20
N ARG A 148 7.01 3.10 -13.97
CA ARG A 148 5.82 2.34 -13.53
C ARG A 148 4.64 3.22 -13.17
N CYS A 149 4.77 4.54 -13.32
CA CYS A 149 3.66 5.47 -13.21
C CYS A 149 3.13 5.77 -14.63
N PRO A 150 1.91 5.37 -14.98
CA PRO A 150 1.35 5.63 -16.31
C PRO A 150 0.83 7.05 -16.46
N VAL A 151 0.57 7.76 -15.34
CA VAL A 151 -0.13 9.04 -15.32
C VAL A 151 0.82 10.18 -15.66
N GLN A 152 0.41 11.02 -16.62
CA GLN A 152 1.03 12.31 -16.89
C GLN A 152 0.34 13.42 -16.08
N ILE A 153 1.02 14.56 -15.95
CA ILE A 153 0.46 15.73 -15.23
C ILE A 153 -0.83 16.18 -15.91
N GLY A 154 -1.91 16.31 -15.16
CA GLY A 154 -3.23 16.70 -15.63
C GLY A 154 -4.16 15.56 -16.03
N GLU A 155 -3.71 14.30 -16.07
CA GLU A 155 -4.55 13.16 -16.44
C GLU A 155 -5.40 12.63 -15.28
N ASP A 156 -4.89 12.66 -14.06
CA ASP A 156 -5.62 12.21 -12.86
C ASP A 156 -5.54 13.26 -11.74
N PRO A 157 -6.69 13.90 -11.40
CA PRO A 157 -6.73 14.95 -10.39
C PRO A 157 -6.25 14.56 -8.99
N LEU A 158 -6.30 13.26 -8.65
CA LEU A 158 -5.76 12.78 -7.38
C LEU A 158 -4.25 12.61 -7.45
N CYS A 159 -3.74 12.06 -8.56
CA CYS A 159 -2.32 11.85 -8.76
C CYS A 159 -1.52 13.15 -8.87
N ASP A 160 -2.19 14.26 -9.24
CA ASP A 160 -1.59 15.60 -9.31
C ASP A 160 -1.48 16.32 -7.96
N GLN A 161 -2.08 15.76 -6.90
CA GLN A 161 -2.02 16.38 -5.58
C GLN A 161 -0.63 16.21 -4.95
N GLU A 162 -0.04 17.27 -4.43
CA GLU A 162 1.27 17.28 -3.79
C GLU A 162 1.35 16.31 -2.59
N TRP A 163 0.25 16.14 -1.84
CA TRP A 163 0.18 15.24 -0.70
C TRP A 163 0.15 13.76 -1.11
N LEU A 164 -0.17 13.44 -2.37
CA LEU A 164 -0.30 12.06 -2.85
C LEU A 164 1.08 11.51 -3.24
N THR A 165 1.85 11.18 -2.24
CA THR A 165 3.22 10.65 -2.38
C THR A 165 3.30 9.14 -2.45
N HIS A 166 2.15 8.44 -2.26
CA HIS A 166 2.11 6.98 -2.19
C HIS A 166 0.78 6.42 -2.72
N PRO A 167 0.78 5.32 -3.51
CA PRO A 167 -0.45 4.74 -4.07
C PRO A 167 -1.51 4.34 -3.04
N LEU A 168 -1.13 3.93 -1.83
CA LEU A 168 -2.10 3.64 -0.76
C LEU A 168 -2.90 4.87 -0.32
N LYS A 169 -2.32 6.07 -0.42
CA LYS A 169 -3.07 7.32 -0.16
C LYS A 169 -4.17 7.56 -1.19
N TYR A 170 -3.98 7.11 -2.43
CA TYR A 170 -4.98 7.18 -3.49
C TYR A 170 -6.24 6.40 -3.10
N ILE A 171 -6.09 5.14 -2.67
CA ILE A 171 -7.20 4.31 -2.21
C ILE A 171 -7.92 4.97 -1.03
N ARG A 172 -7.17 5.42 -0.02
CA ARG A 172 -7.75 6.11 1.14
C ARG A 172 -8.56 7.35 0.74
N ALA A 173 -8.08 8.12 -0.22
CA ALA A 173 -8.80 9.29 -0.73
C ALA A 173 -10.10 8.91 -1.45
N LYS A 174 -10.08 7.85 -2.27
CA LYS A 174 -11.27 7.30 -2.94
C LYS A 174 -12.29 6.79 -1.91
N GLN A 175 -11.85 6.03 -0.94
CA GLN A 175 -12.70 5.50 0.12
C GLN A 175 -13.33 6.61 0.97
N ARG A 176 -12.55 7.63 1.39
CA ARG A 176 -13.10 8.78 2.12
C ARG A 176 -14.19 9.53 1.34
N ARG A 177 -14.01 9.70 0.04
CA ARG A 177 -15.05 10.34 -0.81
C ARG A 177 -16.33 9.52 -0.85
N ARG A 178 -16.22 8.19 -0.94
CA ARG A 178 -17.38 7.28 -0.96
C ARG A 178 -18.13 7.28 0.36
N TYR A 179 -17.42 7.16 1.48
CA TYR A 179 -18.07 7.14 2.81
C TYR A 179 -18.53 8.53 3.27
N GLY A 180 -17.85 9.60 2.86
CA GLY A 180 -18.28 10.98 3.13
C GLY A 180 -19.56 11.37 2.40
N SER A 181 -19.76 10.85 1.19
CA SER A 181 -20.99 11.03 0.41
C SER A 181 -22.17 10.28 1.00
N SER A 182 -21.97 9.07 1.51
CA SER A 182 -23.04 8.26 2.11
C SER A 182 -23.56 8.82 3.45
N ASN A 183 -22.73 9.53 4.21
CA ASN A 183 -23.15 10.18 5.46
C ASN A 183 -23.87 11.52 5.21
N ALA A 184 -23.64 12.17 4.08
CA ALA A 184 -24.34 13.42 3.73
C ALA A 184 -25.77 13.20 3.24
N GLU A 185 -26.07 12.00 2.73
CA GLU A 185 -27.41 11.64 2.26
C GLU A 185 -28.33 11.15 3.42
N SER A 186 -27.75 10.77 4.56
CA SER A 186 -28.50 10.30 5.73
C SER A 186 -28.97 11.39 6.67
N ASP A 187 -28.43 12.61 6.58
CA ASP A 187 -28.79 13.75 7.43
C ASP A 187 -29.81 14.71 6.77
N GLY A 188 -30.32 14.38 5.58
CA GLY A 188 -31.23 15.22 4.79
C GLY A 188 -32.73 15.00 4.99
N ASP A 189 -33.17 13.97 5.70
CA ASP A 189 -34.61 13.58 5.79
C ASP A 189 -35.28 13.73 7.19
N ALA A 190 -34.74 14.61 8.02
CA ALA A 190 -35.34 14.82 9.33
C ALA A 190 -35.51 16.30 9.67
N ASP A 191 -36.25 17.08 8.87
CA ASP A 191 -36.92 18.30 9.37
C ASP A 191 -37.92 18.85 8.35
N ASP A 192 -39.12 18.27 8.29
CA ASP A 192 -40.32 18.99 7.82
C ASP A 192 -41.59 18.26 8.24
N SER A 193 -41.92 18.36 9.51
CA SER A 193 -43.32 18.12 9.98
C SER A 193 -43.51 18.69 11.37
N ASN A 194 -43.62 20.01 11.50
CA ASN A 194 -44.45 20.61 12.57
C ASN A 194 -44.64 22.12 12.38
N SER A 195 -45.65 22.49 11.62
CA SER A 195 -46.36 23.75 11.83
C SER A 195 -47.69 23.69 11.08
N ASP A 196 -48.75 23.38 11.79
CA ASP A 196 -50.05 24.03 11.63
C ASP A 196 -51.10 23.38 12.56
N SER A 197 -51.32 24.03 13.66
CA SER A 197 -52.62 23.98 14.35
C SER A 197 -52.61 24.94 15.52
N ALA A 198 -53.07 26.15 15.32
CA ALA A 198 -53.84 26.92 16.30
C ALA A 198 -54.17 28.31 15.77
N ASN A 199 -55.30 28.50 15.21
CA ASN A 199 -56.14 29.64 15.59
C ASN A 199 -57.54 29.57 14.96
N SER A 200 -58.50 29.32 15.77
CA SER A 200 -59.89 29.75 15.53
C SER A 200 -60.65 29.75 16.88
N SER A 201 -60.83 30.91 17.44
CA SER A 201 -62.04 31.48 18.04
C SER A 201 -61.69 32.77 18.77
#